data_4e3b990e7972461dff61642e3d1cf45c
#
_entry.id   4e3b990e7972461dff61642e3d1cf45c
#
_cell.length_a   1.000
_cell.length_b   1.000
_cell.length_c   1.000
_cell.angle_alpha   90.00
_cell.angle_beta   90.00
_cell.angle_gamma   90.00
#
_symmetry.space_group_name_H-M   'P 1'
#
loop_
_entity.id
_entity.type
_entity.pdbx_description
1 polymer ?
#
loop_
_entity_poly.entity_id
_entity_poly.type
_entity_poly.pdbx_seq_one_letter_code
_entity_poly.pdbx_strand_id
1 'polypeptide(L)'
;MTNQNGRKRLSAAELVTVLSYVRTRANLARQKGTIRAVVDESIILLLAQVGLRPHELCALRIGDLPGTHGEMALWIRDTTGGVARKVHISEDLAERLARFVRSYRNGAQQEDLLLESERGGPLGYMSLYNKVRRIGQEAAIGKLSPAALRRTYIQQLYHAEQDLRYVQEQAGYMSRRSIAEIVKICCDAAGDGANQPEQAGNKLAGIDPWQTSICEACGATITKGTGRRIESGQLLCDGCLRYFRRA
;
A
#
# COMPACT_ATOMS: atom_id res chain seq x y z
N MET A 1 -8.80 -6.13 31.69
CA MET A 1 -7.62 -5.75 30.88
C MET A 1 -7.76 -6.41 29.51
N THR A 2 -8.39 -5.74 28.58
CA THR A 2 -8.67 -6.26 27.23
C THR A 2 -7.39 -6.21 26.41
N ASN A 3 -7.01 -7.37 25.88
CA ASN A 3 -5.85 -7.57 25.03
C ASN A 3 -6.00 -6.81 23.69
N GLN A 4 -5.64 -5.52 23.68
CA GLN A 4 -5.73 -4.64 22.50
C GLN A 4 -4.62 -4.89 21.45
N ASN A 5 -3.78 -5.91 21.65
CA ASN A 5 -2.51 -6.06 20.92
C ASN A 5 -2.60 -6.72 19.53
N GLY A 6 -3.79 -7.17 19.08
CA GLY A 6 -3.89 -7.94 17.83
C GLY A 6 -4.70 -7.31 16.69
N ARG A 7 -5.40 -6.19 16.91
CA ARG A 7 -6.45 -5.71 15.99
C ARG A 7 -6.29 -4.26 15.52
N LYS A 8 -5.19 -3.60 15.82
CA LYS A 8 -5.00 -2.19 15.44
C LYS A 8 -4.82 -2.06 13.92
N ARG A 9 -5.58 -1.15 13.34
CA ARG A 9 -5.35 -0.56 12.01
C ARG A 9 -4.48 0.68 12.15
N LEU A 10 -3.93 1.17 11.04
CA LEU A 10 -3.26 2.45 11.02
C LEU A 10 -4.28 3.57 10.82
N SER A 11 -4.07 4.69 11.50
CA SER A 11 -4.72 5.95 11.14
C SER A 11 -4.17 6.46 9.80
N ALA A 12 -4.87 7.40 9.17
CA ALA A 12 -4.39 8.03 7.93
C ALA A 12 -3.00 8.67 8.11
N ALA A 13 -2.77 9.33 9.22
CA ALA A 13 -1.47 9.95 9.54
C ALA A 13 -0.35 8.90 9.71
N GLU A 14 -0.61 7.80 10.44
CA GLU A 14 0.35 6.70 10.59
C GLU A 14 0.68 6.04 9.25
N LEU A 15 -0.32 5.83 8.39
CA LEU A 15 -0.10 5.26 7.06
C LEU A 15 0.77 6.18 6.19
N VAL A 16 0.47 7.48 6.15
CA VAL A 16 1.28 8.47 5.44
C VAL A 16 2.71 8.47 5.96
N THR A 17 2.90 8.41 7.28
CA THR A 17 4.23 8.36 7.90
C THR A 17 5.03 7.14 7.45
N VAL A 18 4.43 5.94 7.49
CA VAL A 18 5.08 4.70 7.04
C VAL A 18 5.45 4.77 5.56
N LEU A 19 4.49 5.20 4.70
CA LEU A 19 4.72 5.29 3.26
C LEU A 19 5.81 6.30 2.92
N SER A 20 5.81 7.47 3.56
CA SER A 20 6.84 8.49 3.37
C SER A 20 8.22 7.99 3.83
N TYR A 21 8.27 7.31 4.97
CA TYR A 21 9.49 6.74 5.51
C TYR A 21 10.13 5.72 4.53
N VAL A 22 9.36 4.73 4.06
CA VAL A 22 9.93 3.72 3.16
C VAL A 22 10.31 4.30 1.80
N ARG A 23 9.55 5.27 1.27
CA ARG A 23 9.85 5.96 0.01
C ARG A 23 11.16 6.75 0.11
N THR A 24 11.34 7.53 1.17
CA THR A 24 12.57 8.30 1.38
C THR A 24 13.79 7.39 1.46
N ARG A 25 13.70 6.30 2.24
CA ARG A 25 14.79 5.32 2.34
C ARG A 25 15.09 4.62 1.02
N ALA A 26 14.06 4.26 0.28
CA ALA A 26 14.23 3.62 -1.02
C ALA A 26 14.86 4.56 -2.05
N ASN A 27 14.51 5.84 -2.04
CA ASN A 27 15.13 6.84 -2.91
C ASN A 27 16.64 7.00 -2.62
N LEU A 28 17.02 7.10 -1.34
CA LEU A 28 18.43 7.11 -0.93
C LEU A 28 19.16 5.82 -1.31
N ALA A 29 18.48 4.67 -1.17
CA ALA A 29 19.05 3.38 -1.53
C ALA A 29 19.29 3.25 -3.04
N ARG A 30 18.38 3.77 -3.88
CA ARG A 30 18.54 3.81 -5.35
C ARG A 30 19.76 4.64 -5.75
N GLN A 31 19.98 5.80 -5.10
CA GLN A 31 21.16 6.63 -5.35
C GLN A 31 22.48 5.91 -4.97
N LYS A 32 22.43 5.07 -3.93
CA LYS A 32 23.60 4.31 -3.44
C LYS A 32 23.75 2.92 -4.09
N GLY A 33 22.86 2.53 -5.01
CA GLY A 33 22.86 1.21 -5.63
C GLY A 33 22.53 0.05 -4.68
N THR A 34 21.85 0.32 -3.54
CA THR A 34 21.52 -0.71 -2.55
C THR A 34 20.06 -1.16 -2.67
N ILE A 35 19.80 -2.47 -2.55
CA ILE A 35 18.47 -3.06 -2.82
C ILE A 35 17.57 -3.11 -1.58
N ARG A 36 18.12 -3.26 -0.38
CA ARG A 36 17.37 -3.62 0.83
C ARG A 36 16.17 -2.70 1.11
N ALA A 37 16.37 -1.39 1.07
CA ALA A 37 15.29 -0.44 1.34
C ALA A 37 14.28 -0.36 0.19
N VAL A 38 14.67 -0.72 -1.03
CA VAL A 38 13.76 -0.79 -2.18
C VAL A 38 12.85 -2.02 -2.07
N VAL A 39 13.37 -3.15 -1.60
CA VAL A 39 12.56 -4.34 -1.24
C VAL A 39 11.59 -4.01 -0.10
N ASP A 40 12.05 -3.32 0.94
CA ASP A 40 11.23 -2.89 2.07
C ASP A 40 10.07 -1.96 1.60
N GLU A 41 10.35 -1.03 0.68
CA GLU A 41 9.31 -0.19 0.04
C GLU A 41 8.28 -1.05 -0.69
N SER A 42 8.71 -1.98 -1.55
CA SER A 42 7.82 -2.86 -2.32
C SER A 42 6.93 -3.69 -1.41
N ILE A 43 7.47 -4.23 -0.31
CA ILE A 43 6.71 -4.98 0.69
C ILE A 43 5.60 -4.11 1.30
N ILE A 44 5.92 -2.92 1.78
CA ILE A 44 4.95 -2.03 2.42
C ILE A 44 3.88 -1.56 1.42
N LEU A 45 4.27 -1.20 0.21
CA LEU A 45 3.32 -0.80 -0.83
C LEU A 45 2.34 -1.92 -1.17
N LEU A 46 2.81 -3.14 -1.40
CA LEU A 46 1.96 -4.29 -1.70
C LEU A 46 1.02 -4.65 -0.54
N LEU A 47 1.47 -4.57 0.70
CA LEU A 47 0.62 -4.82 1.87
C LEU A 47 -0.41 -3.70 2.10
N ALA A 48 -0.02 -2.44 1.91
CA ALA A 48 -0.85 -1.28 2.23
C ALA A 48 -1.80 -0.87 1.10
N GLN A 49 -1.42 -1.08 -0.17
CA GLN A 49 -2.18 -0.61 -1.34
C GLN A 49 -2.88 -1.75 -2.12
N VAL A 50 -2.48 -2.99 -1.90
CA VAL A 50 -3.10 -4.16 -2.52
C VAL A 50 -3.76 -5.06 -1.47
N GLY A 51 -3.33 -4.90 -0.21
CA GLY A 51 -3.87 -5.65 0.90
C GLY A 51 -3.57 -7.15 0.83
N LEU A 52 -2.43 -7.54 0.26
CA LEU A 52 -2.04 -8.94 0.16
C LEU A 52 -1.93 -9.62 1.52
N ARG A 53 -2.27 -10.91 1.55
CA ARG A 53 -1.89 -11.75 2.69
C ARG A 53 -0.39 -11.99 2.66
N PRO A 54 0.28 -12.18 3.82
CA PRO A 54 1.72 -12.42 3.86
C PRO A 54 2.20 -13.55 2.95
N HIS A 55 1.47 -14.66 2.89
CA HIS A 55 1.83 -15.79 2.02
C HIS A 55 1.59 -15.49 0.54
N GLU A 56 0.55 -14.72 0.19
CA GLU A 56 0.30 -14.24 -1.17
C GLU A 56 1.47 -13.37 -1.64
N LEU A 57 1.93 -12.45 -0.78
CA LEU A 57 3.08 -11.60 -1.06
C LEU A 57 4.37 -12.39 -1.25
N CYS A 58 4.63 -13.39 -0.39
CA CYS A 58 5.81 -14.23 -0.50
C CYS A 58 5.78 -15.14 -1.76
N ALA A 59 4.60 -15.46 -2.28
CA ALA A 59 4.40 -16.30 -3.46
C ALA A 59 4.23 -15.50 -4.76
N LEU A 60 4.19 -14.16 -4.70
CA LEU A 60 3.96 -13.31 -5.86
C LEU A 60 5.11 -13.43 -6.86
N ARG A 61 4.78 -13.66 -8.13
CA ARG A 61 5.74 -13.86 -9.21
C ARG A 61 5.81 -12.64 -10.13
N ILE A 62 6.85 -12.57 -10.92
CA ILE A 62 7.04 -11.49 -11.91
C ILE A 62 5.90 -11.53 -12.95
N GLY A 63 5.50 -12.71 -13.40
CA GLY A 63 4.39 -12.89 -14.35
C GLY A 63 3.01 -12.51 -13.79
N ASP A 64 2.87 -12.29 -12.49
CA ASP A 64 1.62 -11.85 -11.86
C ASP A 64 1.44 -10.31 -11.90
N LEU A 65 2.45 -9.58 -12.37
CA LEU A 65 2.45 -8.11 -12.43
C LEU A 65 1.61 -7.58 -13.60
N PRO A 66 1.12 -6.32 -13.54
CA PRO A 66 0.44 -5.66 -14.65
C PRO A 66 1.31 -5.59 -15.89
N GLY A 67 0.65 -5.63 -17.04
CA GLY A 67 1.33 -5.60 -18.35
C GLY A 67 1.54 -6.96 -18.99
N THR A 68 1.59 -8.04 -18.20
CA THR A 68 1.60 -9.41 -18.73
C THR A 68 0.24 -9.81 -19.33
N HIS A 69 -0.85 -9.19 -18.83
CA HIS A 69 -2.24 -9.53 -19.21
C HIS A 69 -3.06 -8.33 -19.69
N GLY A 70 -2.42 -7.18 -20.02
CA GLY A 70 -3.08 -6.00 -20.59
C GLY A 70 -3.95 -5.18 -19.64
N GLU A 71 -4.04 -5.56 -18.38
CA GLU A 71 -4.85 -4.87 -17.37
C GLU A 71 -3.96 -4.28 -16.25
N MET A 72 -4.41 -3.16 -15.66
CA MET A 72 -3.80 -2.58 -14.45
C MET A 72 -4.22 -3.35 -13.19
N ALA A 73 -3.89 -4.63 -13.18
CA ALA A 73 -4.23 -5.54 -12.07
C ALA A 73 -3.08 -6.50 -11.78
N LEU A 74 -2.95 -6.86 -10.51
CA LEU A 74 -2.11 -7.97 -10.06
C LEU A 74 -2.93 -9.25 -10.07
N TRP A 75 -2.34 -10.34 -10.59
CA TRP A 75 -2.92 -11.67 -10.49
C TRP A 75 -2.50 -12.33 -9.18
N ILE A 76 -3.44 -12.53 -8.28
CA ILE A 76 -3.19 -13.24 -7.02
C ILE A 76 -3.63 -14.68 -7.20
N ARG A 77 -2.67 -15.59 -7.22
CA ARG A 77 -2.91 -17.03 -7.39
C ARG A 77 -3.60 -17.58 -6.17
N ASP A 78 -4.34 -18.69 -6.35
CA ASP A 78 -4.85 -19.45 -5.22
C ASP A 78 -3.65 -19.99 -4.41
N THR A 79 -3.55 -19.51 -3.20
CA THR A 79 -2.63 -20.02 -2.20
C THR A 79 -3.47 -20.55 -1.05
N THR A 80 -2.95 -21.42 -0.23
CA THR A 80 -3.66 -22.15 0.83
C THR A 80 -4.78 -21.35 1.51
N GLY A 81 -6.05 -21.64 1.16
CA GLY A 81 -7.25 -21.01 1.76
C GLY A 81 -7.64 -19.64 1.22
N GLY A 82 -7.13 -19.23 0.06
CA GLY A 82 -7.52 -18.03 -0.65
C GLY A 82 -8.35 -18.33 -1.90
N VAL A 83 -8.78 -17.29 -2.58
CA VAL A 83 -9.41 -17.36 -3.90
C VAL A 83 -8.49 -16.65 -4.88
N ALA A 84 -8.19 -17.30 -6.00
CA ALA A 84 -7.48 -16.65 -7.10
C ALA A 84 -8.29 -15.45 -7.58
N ARG A 85 -7.62 -14.31 -7.74
CA ARG A 85 -8.30 -13.06 -8.08
C ARG A 85 -7.39 -12.08 -8.77
N LYS A 86 -8.00 -11.15 -9.49
CA LYS A 86 -7.34 -9.93 -9.97
C LYS A 86 -7.56 -8.81 -8.97
N VAL A 87 -6.51 -8.11 -8.57
CA VAL A 87 -6.59 -6.93 -7.71
C VAL A 87 -6.14 -5.72 -8.50
N HIS A 88 -7.06 -4.77 -8.67
CA HIS A 88 -6.74 -3.52 -9.36
C HIS A 88 -5.72 -2.71 -8.58
N ILE A 89 -4.78 -2.11 -9.28
CA ILE A 89 -3.74 -1.27 -8.69
C ILE A 89 -3.63 0.06 -9.44
N SER A 90 -3.09 1.06 -8.76
CA SER A 90 -2.82 2.35 -9.39
C SER A 90 -1.64 2.26 -10.38
N GLU A 91 -1.64 3.15 -11.37
CA GLU A 91 -0.57 3.28 -12.34
C GLU A 91 0.78 3.56 -11.65
N ASP A 92 0.81 4.42 -10.62
CA ASP A 92 2.02 4.69 -9.82
C ASP A 92 2.61 3.41 -9.20
N LEU A 93 1.77 2.54 -8.64
CA LEU A 93 2.24 1.27 -8.09
C LEU A 93 2.73 0.34 -9.18
N ALA A 94 2.02 0.23 -10.30
CA ALA A 94 2.42 -0.60 -11.45
C ALA A 94 3.80 -0.16 -11.99
N GLU A 95 4.00 1.15 -12.17
CA GLU A 95 5.28 1.70 -12.63
C GLU A 95 6.43 1.43 -11.64
N ARG A 96 6.18 1.56 -10.32
CA ARG A 96 7.18 1.26 -9.28
C ARG A 96 7.59 -0.21 -9.31
N LEU A 97 6.63 -1.12 -9.43
CA LEU A 97 6.90 -2.55 -9.54
C LEU A 97 7.66 -2.88 -10.83
N ALA A 98 7.26 -2.30 -11.96
CA ALA A 98 7.97 -2.48 -13.23
C ALA A 98 9.42 -1.96 -13.15
N ARG A 99 9.63 -0.80 -12.52
CA ARG A 99 10.97 -0.25 -12.26
C ARG A 99 11.78 -1.15 -11.34
N PHE A 100 11.16 -1.71 -10.29
CA PHE A 100 11.81 -2.67 -9.40
C PHE A 100 12.31 -3.89 -10.18
N VAL A 101 11.47 -4.48 -11.02
CA VAL A 101 11.86 -5.64 -11.85
C VAL A 101 13.01 -5.27 -12.77
N ARG A 102 12.91 -4.19 -13.55
CA ARG A 102 13.97 -3.78 -14.47
C ARG A 102 15.31 -3.52 -13.78
N SER A 103 15.30 -2.95 -12.57
CA SER A 103 16.53 -2.53 -11.90
C SER A 103 17.14 -3.61 -11.02
N TYR A 104 16.34 -4.50 -10.44
CA TYR A 104 16.78 -5.42 -9.40
C TYR A 104 16.47 -6.89 -9.68
N ARG A 105 15.64 -7.17 -10.69
CA ARG A 105 15.29 -8.53 -11.12
C ARG A 105 15.59 -8.73 -12.61
N ASN A 106 16.60 -8.03 -13.12
CA ASN A 106 16.99 -8.11 -14.53
C ASN A 106 17.38 -9.54 -14.88
N GLY A 107 16.80 -10.08 -15.97
CA GLY A 107 17.00 -11.46 -16.40
C GLY A 107 16.12 -12.50 -15.71
N ALA A 108 15.35 -12.12 -14.68
CA ALA A 108 14.41 -13.04 -14.06
C ALA A 108 13.23 -13.37 -15.00
N GLN A 109 12.75 -14.61 -14.90
CA GLN A 109 11.66 -15.13 -15.74
C GLN A 109 10.30 -14.83 -15.08
N GLN A 110 9.21 -15.05 -15.82
CA GLN A 110 7.85 -14.80 -15.32
C GLN A 110 7.48 -15.68 -14.12
N GLU A 111 8.04 -16.87 -14.04
CA GLU A 111 7.82 -17.84 -12.96
C GLU A 111 8.60 -17.52 -11.68
N ASP A 112 9.61 -16.63 -11.78
CA ASP A 112 10.43 -16.27 -10.63
C ASP A 112 9.66 -15.42 -9.64
N LEU A 113 10.01 -15.57 -8.38
CA LEU A 113 9.41 -14.77 -7.30
C LEU A 113 9.78 -13.28 -7.47
N LEU A 114 8.81 -12.40 -7.26
CA LEU A 114 9.04 -10.96 -7.29
C LEU A 114 10.03 -10.54 -6.20
N LEU A 115 9.85 -11.07 -4.98
CA LEU A 115 10.65 -10.73 -3.81
C LEU A 115 11.45 -11.94 -3.33
N GLU A 116 12.75 -11.73 -3.17
CA GLU A 116 13.67 -12.72 -2.61
C GLU A 116 14.20 -12.29 -1.25
N SER A 117 14.68 -13.27 -0.50
CA SER A 117 15.42 -13.04 0.72
C SER A 117 16.82 -12.49 0.40
N GLU A 118 17.49 -11.90 1.37
CA GLU A 118 18.87 -11.41 1.24
C GLU A 118 19.90 -12.51 0.86
N ARG A 119 19.51 -13.77 0.97
CA ARG A 119 20.33 -14.94 0.62
C ARG A 119 20.03 -15.53 -0.76
N GLY A 120 19.17 -14.86 -1.55
CA GLY A 120 18.82 -15.28 -2.92
C GLY A 120 17.78 -16.40 -2.98
N GLY A 121 17.03 -16.68 -1.91
CA GLY A 121 15.94 -17.66 -1.92
C GLY A 121 14.58 -17.01 -1.63
N PRO A 122 13.50 -17.80 -1.52
CA PRO A 122 12.16 -17.29 -1.20
C PRO A 122 12.14 -16.46 0.07
N LEU A 123 11.37 -15.35 0.05
CA LEU A 123 11.11 -14.56 1.24
C LEU A 123 10.19 -15.34 2.18
N GLY A 124 10.70 -15.77 3.33
CA GLY A 124 9.91 -16.51 4.32
C GLY A 124 8.97 -15.58 5.11
N TYR A 125 7.85 -16.14 5.59
CA TYR A 125 6.85 -15.44 6.39
C TYR A 125 7.44 -14.70 7.60
N MET A 126 8.32 -15.33 8.37
CA MET A 126 8.94 -14.71 9.55
C MET A 126 9.87 -13.56 9.17
N SER A 127 10.61 -13.69 8.06
CA SER A 127 11.45 -12.62 7.54
C SER A 127 10.61 -11.40 7.13
N LEU A 128 9.49 -11.64 6.43
CA LEU A 128 8.53 -10.60 6.06
C LEU A 128 7.98 -9.90 7.32
N TYR A 129 7.51 -10.68 8.30
CA TYR A 129 6.97 -10.15 9.55
C TYR A 129 7.99 -9.28 10.29
N ASN A 130 9.23 -9.76 10.41
CA ASN A 130 10.31 -9.02 11.08
C ASN A 130 10.69 -7.75 10.32
N LYS A 131 10.70 -7.75 8.97
CA LYS A 131 10.92 -6.56 8.15
C LYS A 131 9.83 -5.51 8.41
N VAL A 132 8.57 -5.89 8.38
CA VAL A 132 7.43 -4.97 8.63
C VAL A 132 7.50 -4.41 10.05
N ARG A 133 7.76 -5.25 11.05
CA ARG A 133 7.92 -4.82 12.45
C ARG A 133 9.06 -3.82 12.63
N ARG A 134 10.21 -4.08 12.04
CA ARG A 134 11.37 -3.18 12.07
C ARG A 134 11.02 -1.83 11.43
N ILE A 135 10.39 -1.82 10.25
CA ILE A 135 9.95 -0.60 9.56
C ILE A 135 9.02 0.21 10.47
N GLY A 136 8.08 -0.43 11.16
CA GLY A 136 7.19 0.26 12.10
C GLY A 136 7.94 0.92 13.25
N GLN A 137 8.97 0.28 13.78
CA GLN A 137 9.83 0.86 14.84
C GLN A 137 10.64 2.05 14.31
N GLU A 138 11.27 1.88 13.15
CA GLU A 138 12.11 2.92 12.53
C GLU A 138 11.28 4.13 12.06
N ALA A 139 10.03 3.92 11.65
CA ALA A 139 9.08 4.99 11.28
C ALA A 139 8.34 5.60 12.48
N ALA A 140 8.73 5.27 13.72
CA ALA A 140 8.10 5.73 14.96
C ALA A 140 6.60 5.39 15.11
N ILE A 141 6.10 4.37 14.37
CA ILE A 141 4.72 3.88 14.46
C ILE A 141 4.56 2.82 15.57
N GLY A 142 5.67 2.24 16.03
CA GLY A 142 5.68 1.18 17.03
C GLY A 142 5.35 -0.20 16.45
N LYS A 143 4.31 -0.85 16.96
CA LYS A 143 3.97 -2.23 16.56
C LYS A 143 3.23 -2.28 15.21
N LEU A 144 3.96 -2.24 14.11
CA LEU A 144 3.43 -2.46 12.77
C LEU A 144 3.39 -3.96 12.45
N SER A 145 2.34 -4.41 11.76
CA SER A 145 2.21 -5.79 11.29
C SER A 145 1.57 -5.86 9.90
N PRO A 146 1.82 -6.92 9.12
CA PRO A 146 1.16 -7.12 7.84
C PRO A 146 -0.36 -7.12 7.95
N ALA A 147 -0.90 -7.69 9.02
CA ALA A 147 -2.34 -7.71 9.28
C ALA A 147 -2.92 -6.31 9.54
N ALA A 148 -2.17 -5.42 10.19
CA ALA A 148 -2.59 -4.03 10.39
C ALA A 148 -2.66 -3.27 9.06
N LEU A 149 -1.64 -3.40 8.21
CA LEU A 149 -1.61 -2.80 6.87
C LEU A 149 -2.77 -3.29 6.00
N ARG A 150 -3.03 -4.60 5.99
CA ARG A 150 -4.14 -5.18 5.23
C ARG A 150 -5.51 -4.70 5.75
N ARG A 151 -5.72 -4.57 7.07
CA ARG A 151 -6.97 -4.01 7.61
C ARG A 151 -7.15 -2.55 7.23
N THR A 152 -6.06 -1.78 7.22
CA THR A 152 -6.08 -0.39 6.76
C THR A 152 -6.50 -0.31 5.30
N TYR A 153 -5.95 -1.16 4.42
CA TYR A 153 -6.35 -1.28 3.02
C TYR A 153 -7.85 -1.59 2.87
N ILE A 154 -8.35 -2.63 3.56
CA ILE A 154 -9.75 -3.05 3.49
C ILE A 154 -10.68 -1.90 3.89
N GLN A 155 -10.35 -1.19 4.93
CA GLN A 155 -11.14 -0.04 5.38
C GLN A 155 -11.14 1.09 4.36
N GLN A 156 -9.96 1.45 3.84
CA GLN A 156 -9.85 2.51 2.84
C GLN A 156 -10.63 2.15 1.57
N LEU A 157 -10.51 0.90 1.12
CA LEU A 157 -11.26 0.40 -0.03
C LEU A 157 -12.77 0.47 0.23
N TYR A 158 -13.23 0.08 1.42
CA TYR A 158 -14.64 0.18 1.77
C TYR A 158 -15.12 1.64 1.83
N HIS A 159 -14.34 2.55 2.38
CA HIS A 159 -14.69 3.97 2.40
C HIS A 159 -14.76 4.60 1.01
N ALA A 160 -13.92 4.12 0.08
CA ALA A 160 -13.93 4.62 -1.29
C ALA A 160 -15.12 4.08 -2.10
N GLU A 161 -15.37 2.78 -2.02
CA GLU A 161 -16.29 2.08 -2.91
C GLU A 161 -17.70 1.91 -2.32
N GLN A 162 -17.84 1.89 -0.99
CA GLN A 162 -19.08 1.63 -0.24
C GLN A 162 -19.78 0.32 -0.63
N ASP A 163 -19.06 -0.59 -1.30
CA ASP A 163 -19.53 -1.89 -1.75
C ASP A 163 -18.76 -3.04 -1.07
N LEU A 164 -19.42 -3.71 -0.14
CA LEU A 164 -18.85 -4.87 0.57
C LEU A 164 -18.54 -6.05 -0.37
N ARG A 165 -19.26 -6.19 -1.47
CA ARG A 165 -19.00 -7.26 -2.43
C ARG A 165 -17.71 -7.02 -3.17
N TYR A 166 -17.52 -5.80 -3.67
CA TYR A 166 -16.28 -5.40 -4.32
C TYR A 166 -15.08 -5.53 -3.37
N VAL A 167 -15.22 -5.05 -2.13
CA VAL A 167 -14.17 -5.19 -1.10
C VAL A 167 -13.87 -6.65 -0.80
N GLN A 168 -14.89 -7.52 -0.74
CA GLN A 168 -14.72 -8.96 -0.56
C GLN A 168 -13.90 -9.59 -1.68
N GLU A 169 -14.25 -9.28 -2.92
CA GLU A 169 -13.57 -9.77 -4.13
C GLU A 169 -12.10 -9.30 -4.17
N GLN A 170 -11.85 -8.01 -4.00
CA GLN A 170 -10.50 -7.43 -4.00
C GLN A 170 -9.64 -7.97 -2.85
N ALA A 171 -10.19 -8.08 -1.65
CA ALA A 171 -9.48 -8.61 -0.50
C ALA A 171 -9.40 -10.15 -0.47
N GLY A 172 -10.14 -10.87 -1.32
CA GLY A 172 -10.09 -12.32 -1.41
C GLY A 172 -10.65 -13.05 -0.18
N TYR A 173 -11.77 -12.58 0.33
CA TYR A 173 -12.49 -13.26 1.41
C TYR A 173 -13.61 -14.14 0.84
N MET A 174 -13.68 -15.39 1.29
CA MET A 174 -14.75 -16.31 0.88
C MET A 174 -16.11 -15.93 1.47
N SER A 175 -16.13 -15.34 2.65
CA SER A 175 -17.35 -15.03 3.40
C SER A 175 -17.58 -13.53 3.54
N ARG A 176 -18.78 -13.06 3.17
CA ARG A 176 -19.23 -11.68 3.42
C ARG A 176 -19.24 -11.33 4.90
N ARG A 177 -19.58 -12.31 5.75
CA ARG A 177 -19.60 -12.11 7.20
C ARG A 177 -18.24 -11.72 7.73
N SER A 178 -17.19 -12.38 7.27
CA SER A 178 -15.80 -12.08 7.69
C SER A 178 -15.35 -10.68 7.29
N ILE A 179 -15.73 -10.22 6.09
CA ILE A 179 -15.38 -8.86 5.65
C ILE A 179 -16.22 -7.80 6.39
N ALA A 180 -17.51 -8.07 6.60
CA ALA A 180 -18.40 -7.19 7.35
C ALA A 180 -17.94 -7.00 8.80
N GLU A 181 -17.47 -8.05 9.46
CA GLU A 181 -16.86 -7.96 10.80
C GLU A 181 -15.60 -7.10 10.81
N ILE A 182 -14.73 -7.23 9.81
CA ILE A 182 -13.52 -6.40 9.70
C ILE A 182 -13.89 -4.94 9.48
N VAL A 183 -14.80 -4.66 8.56
CA VAL A 183 -15.28 -3.30 8.28
C VAL A 183 -15.95 -2.71 9.52
N LYS A 184 -16.84 -3.45 10.21
CA LYS A 184 -17.48 -3.01 11.44
C LYS A 184 -16.46 -2.69 12.54
N ILE A 185 -15.51 -3.58 12.83
CA ILE A 185 -14.42 -3.33 13.79
C ILE A 185 -13.61 -2.09 13.40
N CYS A 186 -13.43 -1.85 12.11
CA CYS A 186 -12.72 -0.68 11.63
C CYS A 186 -13.54 0.61 11.79
N CYS A 187 -14.87 0.55 11.64
CA CYS A 187 -15.76 1.70 11.82
C CYS A 187 -15.99 2.00 13.31
N ASP A 188 -16.23 0.98 14.15
CA ASP A 188 -16.44 1.14 15.59
C ASP A 188 -15.21 1.70 16.30
N ALA A 189 -14.00 1.41 15.82
CA ALA A 189 -12.76 1.97 16.33
C ALA A 189 -12.52 3.44 15.93
N ALA A 190 -13.34 3.98 15.02
CA ALA A 190 -13.36 5.39 14.64
C ALA A 190 -14.36 6.21 15.49
N GLY A 191 -14.94 5.59 16.51
CA GLY A 191 -15.91 6.21 17.40
C GLY A 191 -15.38 7.49 18.04
N ASP A 192 -15.73 8.58 17.36
CA ASP A 192 -16.18 9.85 17.87
C ASP A 192 -16.82 10.63 16.72
N GLY A 193 -18.15 10.66 16.72
CA GLY A 193 -18.93 11.72 16.11
C GLY A 193 -19.05 11.75 14.58
N ALA A 194 -19.62 10.73 13.95
CA ALA A 194 -20.21 10.95 12.63
C ALA A 194 -21.47 10.11 12.48
N ASN A 195 -22.57 10.82 12.33
CA ASN A 195 -23.93 10.40 12.04
C ASN A 195 -24.03 9.24 11.05
N GLN A 196 -25.09 8.44 11.21
CA GLN A 196 -25.61 7.48 10.23
C GLN A 196 -25.69 8.13 8.85
N PRO A 197 -25.39 7.40 7.77
CA PRO A 197 -25.53 7.95 6.44
C PRO A 197 -27.02 8.09 6.10
N GLU A 198 -27.52 9.30 6.21
CA GLU A 198 -28.67 9.72 5.42
C GLU A 198 -28.32 9.64 3.93
N GLN A 199 -29.26 9.14 3.17
CA GLN A 199 -29.24 9.00 1.73
C GLN A 199 -28.81 10.31 1.05
N ALA A 200 -27.54 10.43 0.70
CA ALA A 200 -27.05 11.49 -0.18
C ALA A 200 -26.59 10.84 -1.47
N GLY A 201 -27.41 11.02 -2.50
CA GLY A 201 -27.17 10.57 -3.86
C GLY A 201 -25.84 11.06 -4.40
N ASN A 202 -25.18 10.11 -5.01
CA ASN A 202 -24.31 10.19 -6.17
C ASN A 202 -23.77 11.58 -6.56
N LYS A 203 -22.63 12.00 -6.00
CA LYS A 203 -21.76 13.06 -6.55
C LYS A 203 -20.36 12.98 -5.98
N LEU A 204 -19.61 11.91 -6.24
CA LEU A 204 -18.15 11.85 -6.12
C LEU A 204 -17.57 10.74 -7.00
N ALA A 205 -18.03 10.68 -8.26
CA ALA A 205 -17.27 10.00 -9.31
C ALA A 205 -16.02 10.83 -9.58
N GLY A 206 -14.83 10.30 -9.27
CA GLY A 206 -13.57 10.86 -9.72
C GLY A 206 -12.49 11.15 -8.68
N ILE A 207 -12.52 10.56 -7.49
CA ILE A 207 -11.40 10.70 -6.55
C ILE A 207 -10.78 9.32 -6.33
N ASP A 208 -9.70 9.05 -7.05
CA ASP A 208 -8.80 7.93 -6.70
C ASP A 208 -8.15 8.28 -5.34
N PRO A 209 -8.47 7.54 -4.25
CA PRO A 209 -7.88 7.79 -2.94
C PRO A 209 -6.36 7.55 -2.92
N TRP A 210 -5.81 6.99 -4.00
CA TRP A 210 -4.41 6.66 -4.18
C TRP A 210 -3.63 7.65 -5.04
N GLN A 211 -4.27 8.68 -5.60
CA GLN A 211 -3.58 9.80 -6.25
C GLN A 211 -2.88 10.69 -5.22
N THR A 212 -1.97 10.11 -4.48
CA THR A 212 -0.98 10.88 -3.74
C THR A 212 0.14 11.26 -4.68
N SER A 213 0.08 12.46 -5.19
CA SER A 213 1.21 13.06 -5.88
C SER A 213 2.37 13.26 -4.90
N ILE A 214 3.59 13.22 -5.41
CA ILE A 214 4.79 13.42 -4.61
C ILE A 214 5.38 14.79 -4.93
N CYS A 215 5.78 15.52 -3.91
CA CYS A 215 6.53 16.75 -4.08
C CYS A 215 7.88 16.43 -4.76
N GLU A 216 8.11 17.02 -5.92
CA GLU A 216 9.31 16.76 -6.71
C GLU A 216 10.58 17.36 -6.07
N ALA A 217 10.42 18.30 -5.14
CA ALA A 217 11.56 18.92 -4.44
C ALA A 217 11.99 18.13 -3.19
N CYS A 218 11.04 17.67 -2.35
CA CYS A 218 11.40 17.02 -1.07
C CYS A 218 10.91 15.57 -0.93
N GLY A 219 10.18 15.03 -1.93
CA GLY A 219 9.65 13.68 -1.89
C GLY A 219 8.45 13.48 -0.94
N ALA A 220 7.94 14.55 -0.32
CA ALA A 220 6.79 14.46 0.58
C ALA A 220 5.51 14.15 -0.21
N THR A 221 4.66 13.32 0.37
CA THR A 221 3.34 13.01 -0.21
C THR A 221 2.45 14.25 -0.20
N ILE A 222 1.88 14.59 -1.35
CA ILE A 222 0.93 15.68 -1.52
C ILE A 222 -0.46 15.07 -1.54
N THR A 223 -1.28 15.39 -0.55
CA THR A 223 -2.70 15.08 -0.56
C THR A 223 -3.46 16.11 -1.42
N LYS A 224 -4.62 15.71 -1.96
CA LYS A 224 -5.42 16.57 -2.83
C LYS A 224 -5.70 17.92 -2.14
N GLY A 225 -5.26 19.01 -2.79
CA GLY A 225 -5.40 20.37 -2.28
C GLY A 225 -4.20 20.94 -1.51
N THR A 226 -3.17 20.12 -1.20
CA THR A 226 -1.99 20.56 -0.41
C THR A 226 -0.71 20.75 -1.25
N GLY A 227 -0.82 20.82 -2.56
CA GLY A 227 0.30 21.06 -3.45
C GLY A 227 -0.12 21.81 -4.71
N ARG A 228 0.84 22.48 -5.35
CA ARG A 228 0.61 23.20 -6.61
C ARG A 228 1.72 22.91 -7.60
N ARG A 229 1.34 22.89 -8.90
CA ARG A 229 2.33 22.98 -9.98
C ARG A 229 2.80 24.41 -10.10
N ILE A 230 4.11 24.59 -10.16
CA ILE A 230 4.75 25.87 -10.46
C ILE A 230 4.96 26.02 -11.97
N GLU A 231 5.39 27.19 -12.44
CA GLU A 231 5.56 27.50 -13.87
C GLU A 231 6.50 26.56 -14.61
N SER A 232 7.47 25.98 -13.91
CA SER A 232 8.36 24.94 -14.46
C SER A 232 7.67 23.57 -14.65
N GLY A 233 6.37 23.43 -14.30
CA GLY A 233 5.63 22.19 -14.36
C GLY A 233 5.79 21.27 -13.16
N GLN A 234 6.71 21.56 -12.24
CA GLN A 234 6.98 20.77 -11.05
C GLN A 234 5.83 20.85 -10.04
N LEU A 235 5.49 19.72 -9.45
CA LEU A 235 4.49 19.62 -8.37
C LEU A 235 5.17 19.73 -7.01
N LEU A 236 4.84 20.77 -6.26
CA LEU A 236 5.43 21.03 -4.94
C LEU A 236 4.38 20.99 -3.83
N CYS A 237 4.78 20.47 -2.66
CA CYS A 237 3.95 20.56 -1.44
C CYS A 237 3.95 21.99 -0.89
N ASP A 238 2.97 22.31 -0.03
CA ASP A 238 2.83 23.65 0.55
C ASP A 238 4.08 24.10 1.33
N GLY A 239 4.83 23.18 1.94
CA GLY A 239 6.10 23.46 2.61
C GLY A 239 7.17 23.97 1.64
N CYS A 240 7.37 23.27 0.53
CA CYS A 240 8.32 23.67 -0.50
C CYS A 240 7.88 24.94 -1.23
N LEU A 241 6.58 25.12 -1.49
CA LEU A 241 6.04 26.35 -2.08
C LEU A 241 6.34 27.59 -1.26
N ARG A 242 6.27 27.49 0.09
CA ARG A 242 6.64 28.63 0.98
C ARG A 242 8.12 28.95 0.93
N TYR A 243 8.95 27.93 0.76
CA TYR A 243 10.40 28.11 0.65
C TYR A 243 10.77 28.80 -0.68
N PHE A 244 10.20 28.33 -1.80
CA PHE A 244 10.44 28.92 -3.14
C PHE A 244 9.87 30.34 -3.32
N ARG A 245 8.89 30.76 -2.50
CA ARG A 245 8.38 32.14 -2.53
C ARG A 245 9.22 33.14 -1.72
N ARG A 246 10.18 32.64 -0.95
CA ARG A 246 11.08 33.49 -0.13
C ARG A 246 12.49 33.61 -0.71
N ALA A 247 12.79 32.89 -1.77
CA ALA A 247 14.01 32.99 -2.57
C ALA A 247 13.74 33.78 -3.86
#